data_196526d75be2966721db373d0f6c89e6
#
_entry.id   196526d75be2966721db373d0f6c89e6
#
_cell.length_a   1.000
_cell.length_b   1.000
_cell.length_c   1.000
_cell.angle_alpha   90.00
_cell.angle_beta   90.00
_cell.angle_gamma   90.00
#
_symmetry.space_group_name_H-M   'P 1'
#
loop_
_entity.id
_entity.type
_entity.pdbx_description
1 polymer ?
#
loop_
_entity_poly.entity_id
_entity_poly.type
_entity_poly.pdbx_seq_one_letter_code
_entity_poly.pdbx_strand_id
1 'polypeptide(L)'
;MKSLQALGVVVSGSLILFSGCDQPSSDTDKMPPAIKTRKTIGKTTQNVLELSEALRSGGILAEMSVSADGLGMAADVYRTSVGTLGVQAVEHKMQLHAAEHGSVPATYTDFMAQIIEKGKPNGVELPMLPYYQEYAFDSETKKLVVIEFPAKKEQRLNETTGAAGL
;
A
#
# COMPACT_ATOMS: atom_id res chain seq x y z
N MET A 1 42.04 -12.73 -78.31
CA MET A 1 42.62 -11.46 -78.83
C MET A 1 42.41 -10.39 -77.79
N LYS A 2 43.51 -9.73 -77.35
CA LYS A 2 43.60 -8.45 -76.64
C LYS A 2 42.95 -8.42 -75.21
N SER A 3 43.71 -8.56 -74.11
CA SER A 3 44.69 -7.62 -73.57
C SER A 3 44.10 -6.23 -73.30
N LEU A 4 43.86 -5.88 -72.00
CA LEU A 4 44.45 -4.64 -71.47
C LEU A 4 44.45 -4.63 -69.95
N GLN A 5 45.62 -4.34 -69.44
CA GLN A 5 45.92 -4.01 -68.02
C GLN A 5 45.50 -2.58 -67.74
N ALA A 6 45.19 -2.31 -66.48
CA ALA A 6 45.53 -1.06 -65.80
C ALA A 6 45.19 -1.23 -64.31
N LEU A 7 46.16 -1.32 -63.53
CA LEU A 7 46.81 -0.28 -62.71
C LEU A 7 45.97 0.20 -61.53
N GLY A 8 46.38 -0.19 -60.41
CA GLY A 8 46.30 0.06 -59.04
C GLY A 8 46.07 1.46 -58.53
N VAL A 9 45.35 1.51 -57.41
CA VAL A 9 45.57 2.52 -56.38
C VAL A 9 45.30 1.86 -55.04
N VAL A 10 46.37 1.72 -54.30
CA VAL A 10 46.31 1.35 -52.89
C VAL A 10 45.97 2.61 -52.11
N VAL A 11 44.73 2.70 -51.57
CA VAL A 11 44.39 3.70 -50.61
C VAL A 11 44.41 3.02 -49.23
N SER A 12 45.47 3.29 -48.52
CA SER A 12 45.66 2.91 -47.11
C SER A 12 44.69 3.74 -46.27
N GLY A 13 43.51 3.21 -45.97
CA GLY A 13 42.51 3.80 -45.06
C GLY A 13 42.76 3.29 -43.65
N SER A 14 43.28 4.16 -42.81
CA SER A 14 43.46 3.94 -41.37
C SER A 14 42.11 3.60 -40.71
N LEU A 15 41.98 2.36 -40.26
CA LEU A 15 40.83 1.90 -39.49
C LEU A 15 40.97 2.42 -38.06
N ILE A 16 40.28 3.53 -37.72
CA ILE A 16 40.17 4.01 -36.38
C ILE A 16 39.15 3.12 -35.66
N LEU A 17 39.63 2.21 -34.83
CA LEU A 17 38.82 1.45 -33.89
C LEU A 17 38.34 2.41 -32.82
N PHE A 18 37.10 2.92 -32.96
CA PHE A 18 36.37 3.46 -31.84
C PHE A 18 36.01 2.31 -30.90
N SER A 19 36.81 2.09 -29.89
CA SER A 19 36.40 1.33 -28.73
C SER A 19 35.26 2.11 -28.08
N GLY A 20 34.01 1.76 -28.45
CA GLY A 20 32.84 2.16 -27.69
C GLY A 20 32.99 1.59 -26.29
N CYS A 21 33.19 2.45 -25.32
CA CYS A 21 32.92 2.08 -23.92
C CYS A 21 31.43 1.72 -23.88
N ASP A 22 31.11 0.45 -23.80
CA ASP A 22 29.83 -0.01 -23.27
C ASP A 22 29.77 0.52 -21.84
N GLN A 23 29.12 1.65 -21.72
CA GLN A 23 28.67 2.15 -20.44
C GLN A 23 27.66 1.12 -19.93
N PRO A 24 27.91 0.42 -18.81
CA PRO A 24 26.88 -0.42 -18.24
C PRO A 24 25.68 0.50 -18.02
N SER A 25 24.60 0.21 -18.70
CA SER A 25 23.31 0.79 -18.41
C SER A 25 23.10 0.55 -16.92
N SER A 26 23.27 1.60 -16.12
CA SER A 26 22.82 1.61 -14.76
C SER A 26 21.36 1.21 -14.82
N ASP A 27 21.05 -0.01 -14.40
CA ASP A 27 19.73 -0.34 -13.94
C ASP A 27 19.42 0.72 -12.88
N THR A 28 18.73 1.74 -13.33
CA THR A 28 18.12 2.70 -12.44
C THR A 28 17.15 1.83 -11.65
N ASP A 29 17.56 1.40 -10.46
CA ASP A 29 16.68 0.79 -9.49
C ASP A 29 15.39 1.59 -9.57
N LYS A 30 14.35 0.95 -10.09
CA LYS A 30 13.03 1.58 -10.20
C LYS A 30 12.57 1.82 -8.79
N MET A 31 12.93 2.98 -8.26
CA MET A 31 12.39 3.42 -6.98
C MET A 31 10.88 3.21 -7.03
N PRO A 32 10.32 2.53 -6.05
CA PRO A 32 8.88 2.35 -6.01
C PRO A 32 8.20 3.72 -6.09
N PRO A 33 7.04 3.82 -6.74
CA PRO A 33 6.36 5.11 -6.91
C PRO A 33 6.11 5.75 -5.55
N ALA A 34 6.36 7.05 -5.45
CA ALA A 34 6.21 7.82 -4.21
C ALA A 34 4.82 7.65 -3.59
N ILE A 35 4.78 7.38 -2.30
CA ILE A 35 3.53 7.17 -1.57
C ILE A 35 2.79 8.50 -1.40
N LYS A 36 1.58 8.57 -1.95
CA LYS A 36 0.68 9.69 -1.69
C LYS A 36 0.06 9.55 -0.31
N THR A 37 0.33 10.50 0.58
CA THR A 37 -0.38 10.59 1.87
C THR A 37 -1.84 10.92 1.65
N ARG A 38 -2.73 10.33 2.44
CA ARG A 38 -4.16 10.64 2.39
C ARG A 38 -4.56 11.53 3.58
N LYS A 39 -5.50 12.42 3.34
CA LYS A 39 -6.14 13.19 4.41
C LYS A 39 -7.08 12.28 5.17
N THR A 40 -6.93 12.20 6.47
CA THR A 40 -7.71 11.29 7.33
C THR A 40 -8.74 12.02 8.19
N ILE A 41 -8.43 13.23 8.65
CA ILE A 41 -9.29 14.00 9.57
C ILE A 41 -10.62 14.34 8.88
N GLY A 42 -11.73 13.91 9.50
CA GLY A 42 -13.08 14.13 8.98
C GLY A 42 -13.40 13.37 7.68
N LYS A 43 -12.59 12.37 7.34
CA LYS A 43 -12.83 11.49 6.18
C LYS A 43 -13.21 10.10 6.64
N THR A 44 -14.05 9.45 5.84
CA THR A 44 -14.53 8.10 6.08
C THR A 44 -14.18 7.17 4.93
N THR A 45 -14.31 5.88 5.16
CA THR A 45 -14.09 4.82 4.19
C THR A 45 -15.05 3.66 4.43
N GLN A 46 -15.42 2.97 3.38
CA GLN A 46 -16.12 1.70 3.41
C GLN A 46 -15.24 0.57 2.84
N ASN A 47 -13.95 0.84 2.68
CA ASN A 47 -13.01 -0.17 2.22
C ASN A 47 -12.53 -0.99 3.39
N VAL A 48 -12.82 -2.28 3.33
CA VAL A 48 -12.32 -3.29 4.24
C VAL A 48 -11.68 -4.37 3.39
N LEU A 49 -10.55 -4.90 3.81
CA LEU A 49 -9.86 -6.00 3.16
C LEU A 49 -10.32 -7.34 3.77
N GLU A 50 -10.10 -8.42 3.07
CA GLU A 50 -10.10 -9.74 3.72
C GLU A 50 -8.77 -9.94 4.44
N LEU A 51 -8.79 -10.39 5.70
CA LEU A 51 -7.58 -10.52 6.52
C LEU A 51 -6.54 -11.42 5.86
N SER A 52 -6.96 -12.56 5.33
CA SER A 52 -6.05 -13.51 4.68
C SER A 52 -5.30 -12.91 3.49
N GLU A 53 -5.96 -12.06 2.72
CA GLU A 53 -5.36 -11.36 1.58
C GLU A 53 -4.43 -10.22 2.05
N ALA A 54 -4.85 -9.47 3.06
CA ALA A 54 -4.04 -8.41 3.64
C ALA A 54 -2.71 -8.93 4.21
N LEU A 55 -2.75 -10.05 4.92
CA LEU A 55 -1.54 -10.71 5.45
C LEU A 55 -0.62 -11.22 4.32
N ARG A 56 -1.18 -11.83 3.28
CA ARG A 56 -0.39 -12.25 2.10
C ARG A 56 0.27 -11.08 1.38
N SER A 57 -0.33 -9.91 1.44
CA SER A 57 0.20 -8.67 0.85
C SER A 57 1.23 -7.96 1.74
N GLY A 58 1.70 -8.61 2.80
CA GLY A 58 2.71 -8.06 3.72
C GLY A 58 2.15 -7.16 4.82
N GLY A 59 0.83 -7.20 5.04
CA GLY A 59 0.22 -6.57 6.19
C GLY A 59 0.47 -7.37 7.47
N ILE A 60 0.51 -6.69 8.60
CA ILE A 60 0.54 -7.28 9.94
C ILE A 60 -0.59 -6.69 10.78
N LEU A 61 -1.03 -7.40 11.80
CA LEU A 61 -1.98 -6.84 12.75
C LEU A 61 -1.37 -5.59 13.40
N ALA A 62 -2.09 -4.48 13.35
CA ALA A 62 -1.64 -3.25 13.97
C ALA A 62 -1.68 -3.39 15.50
N GLU A 63 -0.57 -3.10 16.15
CA GLU A 63 -0.58 -2.94 17.60
C GLU A 63 -1.33 -1.65 17.95
N MET A 64 -2.46 -1.79 18.64
CA MET A 64 -3.28 -0.68 19.12
C MET A 64 -2.67 -0.08 20.41
N SER A 65 -1.35 -0.02 20.48
CA SER A 65 -0.60 0.56 21.59
C SER A 65 -0.11 1.97 21.25
N VAL A 66 -0.09 2.84 22.24
CA VAL A 66 0.46 4.19 22.12
C VAL A 66 1.94 4.11 22.50
N SER A 67 2.83 4.37 21.55
CA SER A 67 4.25 4.52 21.88
C SER A 67 4.45 5.82 22.67
N ALA A 68 5.15 5.70 23.82
CA ALA A 68 5.20 6.74 24.85
C ALA A 68 6.16 7.90 24.58
N ASP A 69 6.78 8.01 23.41
CA ASP A 69 7.89 8.94 23.19
C ASP A 69 7.59 10.07 22.19
N GLY A 70 7.62 11.29 22.69
CA GLY A 70 7.81 12.53 21.93
C GLY A 70 6.58 13.10 21.18
N LEU A 71 6.84 13.95 20.21
CA LEU A 71 5.84 14.65 19.38
C LEU A 71 4.94 13.72 18.55
N GLY A 72 5.35 12.47 18.35
CA GLY A 72 4.57 11.43 17.68
C GLY A 72 3.38 10.94 18.51
N MET A 73 3.42 11.05 19.82
CA MET A 73 2.42 10.49 20.75
C MET A 73 0.99 10.99 20.45
N ALA A 74 0.81 12.27 20.19
CA ALA A 74 -0.54 12.81 19.90
C ALA A 74 -1.12 12.23 18.59
N ALA A 75 -0.28 12.02 17.59
CA ALA A 75 -0.70 11.40 16.33
C ALA A 75 -0.99 9.90 16.50
N ASP A 76 -0.24 9.21 17.33
CA ASP A 76 -0.44 7.78 17.63
C ASP A 76 -1.69 7.55 18.48
N VAL A 77 -1.92 8.40 19.49
CA VAL A 77 -3.18 8.40 20.26
C VAL A 77 -4.38 8.60 19.34
N TYR A 78 -4.32 9.60 18.46
CA TYR A 78 -5.41 9.85 17.52
C TYR A 78 -5.67 8.64 16.61
N ARG A 79 -4.63 8.05 16.02
CA ARG A 79 -4.75 6.89 15.13
C ARG A 79 -5.34 5.67 15.84
N THR A 80 -4.84 5.36 17.03
CA THR A 80 -5.35 4.26 17.86
C THR A 80 -6.81 4.48 18.21
N SER A 81 -7.17 5.69 18.65
CA SER A 81 -8.56 6.03 18.98
C SER A 81 -9.49 5.90 17.79
N VAL A 82 -9.06 6.42 16.61
CA VAL A 82 -9.85 6.36 15.38
C VAL A 82 -10.05 4.92 14.91
N GLY A 83 -9.01 4.10 14.94
CA GLY A 83 -9.10 2.68 14.62
C GLY A 83 -10.05 1.94 15.57
N THR A 84 -9.93 2.17 16.86
CA THR A 84 -10.80 1.57 17.89
C THR A 84 -12.28 1.95 17.68
N LEU A 85 -12.57 3.22 17.41
CA LEU A 85 -13.94 3.66 17.13
C LEU A 85 -14.53 2.96 15.90
N GLY A 86 -13.76 2.78 14.84
CA GLY A 86 -14.19 2.05 13.66
C GLY A 86 -14.53 0.59 13.96
N VAL A 87 -13.68 -0.09 14.72
CA VAL A 87 -13.91 -1.48 15.16
C VAL A 87 -15.17 -1.58 16.01
N GLN A 88 -15.32 -0.71 17.01
CA GLN A 88 -16.50 -0.71 17.90
C GLN A 88 -17.80 -0.45 17.14
N ALA A 89 -17.81 0.46 16.17
CA ALA A 89 -19.00 0.73 15.36
C ALA A 89 -19.45 -0.50 14.57
N VAL A 90 -18.51 -1.24 14.00
CA VAL A 90 -18.79 -2.48 13.28
C VAL A 90 -19.24 -3.59 14.24
N GLU A 91 -18.56 -3.76 15.37
CA GLU A 91 -18.96 -4.75 16.39
C GLU A 91 -20.41 -4.53 16.85
N HIS A 92 -20.79 -3.27 17.11
CA HIS A 92 -22.15 -2.93 17.47
C HIS A 92 -23.15 -3.30 16.36
N LYS A 93 -22.85 -2.97 15.10
CA LYS A 93 -23.73 -3.34 13.96
C LYS A 93 -23.82 -4.85 13.78
N MET A 94 -22.74 -5.58 13.99
CA MET A 94 -22.75 -7.05 13.94
C MET A 94 -23.60 -7.66 15.06
N GLN A 95 -23.57 -7.08 16.27
CA GLN A 95 -24.45 -7.51 17.38
C GLN A 95 -25.93 -7.28 17.06
N LEU A 96 -26.26 -6.12 16.49
CA LEU A 96 -27.64 -5.84 16.05
C LEU A 96 -28.08 -6.82 14.96
N HIS A 97 -27.23 -7.05 13.96
CA HIS A 97 -27.49 -8.02 12.91
C HIS A 97 -27.72 -9.44 13.47
N ALA A 98 -26.90 -9.86 14.43
CA ALA A 98 -27.06 -11.16 15.08
C ALA A 98 -28.38 -11.25 15.88
N ALA A 99 -28.81 -10.16 16.51
CA ALA A 99 -30.09 -10.11 17.21
C ALA A 99 -31.29 -10.21 16.26
N GLU A 100 -31.20 -9.63 15.07
CA GLU A 100 -32.23 -9.64 14.04
C GLU A 100 -32.28 -10.95 13.24
N HIS A 101 -31.11 -11.53 12.93
CA HIS A 101 -30.99 -12.66 12.00
C HIS A 101 -30.51 -13.96 12.66
N GLY A 102 -30.21 -13.92 13.97
CA GLY A 102 -29.76 -15.09 14.74
C GLY A 102 -28.28 -15.46 14.60
N SER A 103 -27.54 -14.80 13.69
CA SER A 103 -26.11 -15.07 13.49
C SER A 103 -25.37 -13.87 12.90
N VAL A 104 -24.06 -13.82 13.09
CA VAL A 104 -23.17 -12.88 12.41
C VAL A 104 -22.76 -13.43 11.02
N PRO A 105 -22.41 -12.57 10.06
CA PRO A 105 -21.91 -12.98 8.77
C PRO A 105 -20.70 -13.91 8.90
N ALA A 106 -20.70 -15.00 8.15
CA ALA A 106 -19.67 -16.03 8.23
C ALA A 106 -18.49 -15.74 7.30
N THR A 107 -18.76 -15.08 6.17
CA THR A 107 -17.77 -14.83 5.12
C THR A 107 -17.49 -13.34 4.96
N TYR A 108 -16.35 -13.01 4.36
CA TYR A 108 -16.04 -11.62 3.99
C TYR A 108 -17.09 -11.02 3.05
N THR A 109 -17.58 -11.79 2.09
CA THR A 109 -18.61 -11.32 1.14
C THR A 109 -19.91 -10.96 1.86
N ASP A 110 -20.37 -11.83 2.77
CA ASP A 110 -21.59 -11.57 3.55
C ASP A 110 -21.38 -10.36 4.48
N PHE A 111 -20.22 -10.25 5.10
CA PHE A 111 -19.87 -9.11 5.93
C PHE A 111 -19.92 -7.79 5.15
N MET A 112 -19.36 -7.74 3.96
CA MET A 112 -19.41 -6.55 3.10
C MET A 112 -20.82 -6.21 2.66
N ALA A 113 -21.64 -7.23 2.37
CA ALA A 113 -23.00 -7.05 1.88
C ALA A 113 -24.02 -6.66 2.99
N GLN A 114 -23.84 -7.20 4.21
CA GLN A 114 -24.85 -7.11 5.28
C GLN A 114 -24.45 -6.14 6.41
N ILE A 115 -23.16 -5.93 6.63
CA ILE A 115 -22.65 -5.04 7.69
C ILE A 115 -22.14 -3.73 7.11
N ILE A 116 -21.17 -3.77 6.20
CA ILE A 116 -20.58 -2.55 5.63
C ILE A 116 -21.59 -1.87 4.69
N GLU A 117 -22.30 -2.65 3.88
CA GLU A 117 -23.31 -2.15 2.93
C GLU A 117 -22.77 -1.03 2.04
N LYS A 118 -21.62 -1.29 1.43
CA LYS A 118 -20.88 -0.31 0.65
C LYS A 118 -21.76 0.38 -0.41
N GLY A 119 -21.77 1.71 -0.38
CA GLY A 119 -22.53 2.55 -1.31
C GLY A 119 -24.02 2.68 -0.97
N LYS A 120 -24.52 2.06 0.09
CA LYS A 120 -25.90 2.24 0.55
C LYS A 120 -26.01 3.41 1.55
N PRO A 121 -27.20 4.07 1.64
CA PRO A 121 -27.41 5.20 2.55
C PRO A 121 -27.20 4.87 4.03
N ASN A 122 -27.48 3.62 4.43
CA ASN A 122 -27.34 3.13 5.80
C ASN A 122 -26.05 2.32 6.02
N GLY A 123 -25.13 2.35 5.03
CA GLY A 123 -23.86 1.65 5.12
C GLY A 123 -22.98 2.21 6.24
N VAL A 124 -22.15 1.36 6.82
CA VAL A 124 -21.20 1.79 7.85
C VAL A 124 -20.09 2.61 7.23
N GLU A 125 -19.91 3.81 7.74
CA GLU A 125 -18.84 4.74 7.38
C GLU A 125 -17.75 4.65 8.46
N LEU A 126 -16.64 4.01 8.12
CA LEU A 126 -15.49 3.87 9.02
C LEU A 126 -14.59 5.11 8.94
N PRO A 127 -14.03 5.59 10.04
CA PRO A 127 -13.04 6.65 10.00
C PRO A 127 -11.85 6.28 9.11
N MET A 128 -11.37 7.23 8.31
CA MET A 128 -10.23 7.00 7.42
C MET A 128 -8.94 6.80 8.22
N LEU A 129 -8.28 5.68 8.01
CA LEU A 129 -6.97 5.38 8.59
C LEU A 129 -5.82 6.01 7.77
N PRO A 130 -4.61 6.16 8.34
CA PRO A 130 -3.41 6.54 7.62
C PRO A 130 -3.15 5.63 6.42
N TYR A 131 -2.39 6.13 5.43
CA TYR A 131 -2.12 5.43 4.17
C TYR A 131 -1.45 4.05 4.31
N TYR A 132 -0.81 3.79 5.43
CA TYR A 132 -0.16 2.51 5.74
C TYR A 132 -1.01 1.57 6.59
N GLN A 133 -2.24 1.98 6.95
CA GLN A 133 -3.18 1.17 7.71
C GLN A 133 -4.49 1.00 6.94
N GLU A 134 -5.10 -0.17 7.07
CA GLU A 134 -6.39 -0.51 6.48
C GLU A 134 -7.21 -1.34 7.47
N TYR A 135 -8.53 -1.29 7.33
CA TYR A 135 -9.41 -2.23 8.03
C TYR A 135 -9.40 -3.57 7.30
N ALA A 136 -9.44 -4.66 8.07
CA ALA A 136 -9.60 -5.99 7.51
C ALA A 136 -10.61 -6.80 8.34
N PHE A 137 -11.37 -7.65 7.67
CA PHE A 137 -12.30 -8.58 8.31
C PHE A 137 -11.64 -9.94 8.46
N ASP A 138 -11.62 -10.44 9.67
CA ASP A 138 -11.19 -11.79 10.00
C ASP A 138 -12.39 -12.73 9.96
N SER A 139 -12.45 -13.58 8.93
CA SER A 139 -13.52 -14.55 8.77
C SER A 139 -13.48 -15.70 9.77
N GLU A 140 -12.35 -15.95 10.45
CA GLU A 140 -12.23 -16.99 11.48
C GLU A 140 -12.80 -16.51 12.82
N THR A 141 -12.37 -15.35 13.28
CA THR A 141 -12.82 -14.77 14.56
C THR A 141 -14.08 -13.92 14.45
N LYS A 142 -14.54 -13.64 13.22
CA LYS A 142 -15.70 -12.77 12.92
C LYS A 142 -15.50 -11.35 13.47
N LYS A 143 -14.31 -10.82 13.35
CA LYS A 143 -13.95 -9.48 13.88
C LYS A 143 -13.38 -8.58 12.81
N LEU A 144 -13.65 -7.29 12.94
CA LEU A 144 -12.92 -6.26 12.23
C LEU A 144 -11.63 -5.97 12.98
N VAL A 145 -10.52 -5.91 12.26
CA VAL A 145 -9.19 -5.59 12.79
C VAL A 145 -8.55 -4.47 11.97
N VAL A 146 -7.52 -3.85 12.52
CA VAL A 146 -6.67 -2.90 11.78
C VAL A 146 -5.39 -3.61 11.39
N ILE A 147 -5.01 -3.46 10.13
CA ILE A 147 -3.77 -4.00 9.53
C ILE A 147 -2.84 -2.84 9.25
N GLU A 148 -1.57 -3.01 9.57
CA GLU A 148 -0.49 -2.10 9.19
C GLU A 148 0.37 -2.73 8.09
N PHE A 149 0.79 -1.93 7.12
CA PHE A 149 1.73 -2.30 6.06
C PHE A 149 3.09 -1.65 6.34
N PRO A 150 4.03 -2.36 7.01
CA PRO A 150 5.32 -1.78 7.43
C PRO A 150 6.13 -1.24 6.25
N ALA A 151 6.13 -1.94 5.12
CA ALA A 151 6.84 -1.51 3.92
C ALA A 151 6.38 -0.13 3.40
N LYS A 152 5.06 0.17 3.46
CA LYS A 152 4.55 1.50 3.09
C LYS A 152 4.97 2.58 4.08
N LYS A 153 4.99 2.24 5.36
CA LYS A 153 5.42 3.14 6.44
C LYS A 153 6.89 3.49 6.32
N GLU A 154 7.75 2.48 6.11
CA GLU A 154 9.18 2.64 5.94
C GLU A 154 9.55 3.40 4.67
N GLN A 155 8.91 3.07 3.53
CA GLN A 155 9.11 3.80 2.28
C GLN A 155 8.87 5.29 2.48
N ARG A 156 7.78 5.68 3.15
CA ARG A 156 7.48 7.09 3.40
C ARG A 156 8.49 7.75 4.33
N LEU A 157 8.99 7.03 5.32
CA LEU A 157 10.04 7.53 6.21
C LEU A 157 11.30 7.87 5.41
N ASN A 158 11.71 6.95 4.52
CA ASN A 158 12.87 7.13 3.65
C ASN A 158 12.69 8.31 2.67
N GLU A 159 11.51 8.48 2.08
CA GLU A 159 11.18 9.62 1.22
C GLU A 159 11.28 10.96 1.94
N THR A 160 10.82 11.03 3.20
CA THR A 160 10.87 12.27 3.99
C THR A 160 12.25 12.56 4.54
N THR A 161 13.01 11.54 4.92
CA THR A 161 14.36 11.70 5.49
C THR A 161 15.37 11.99 4.38
N GLY A 162 15.24 11.35 3.22
CA GLY A 162 16.08 11.61 2.05
C GLY A 162 15.91 13.02 1.46
N ALA A 163 14.73 13.59 1.55
CA ALA A 163 14.46 14.97 1.10
C ALA A 163 15.01 16.04 2.06
N ALA A 164 15.30 15.68 3.32
CA ALA A 164 15.88 16.60 4.31
C ALA A 164 17.42 16.66 4.27
N GLY A 165 18.05 15.86 3.43
CA GLY A 165 19.51 15.74 3.29
C GLY A 165 20.12 16.41 2.05
N LEU A 166 19.40 17.28 1.34
CA LEU A 166 19.90 18.10 0.22
C LEU A 166 19.99 19.56 0.61
#